data_c39fd7ca1e1720b87f1e77773f0f0c5c
#
_entry.id   c39fd7ca1e1720b87f1e77773f0f0c5c
#
_cell.length_a   1.000
_cell.length_b   1.000
_cell.length_c   1.000
_cell.angle_alpha   90.00
_cell.angle_beta   90.00
_cell.angle_gamma   90.00
#
_symmetry.space_group_name_H-M   'P 1'
#
loop_
_entity.id
_entity.type
_entity.pdbx_description
1 polymer ?
#
loop_
_entity_poly.entity_id
_entity_poly.type
_entity_poly.pdbx_seq_one_letter_code
_entity_poly.pdbx_strand_id
1 'polypeptide(L)'
;GTNITTTTSGSSSHTLTVDAYPTQTWYGLMTPTVSGSTLTASTIQINTSTVGSTTEFRRSTVTHEMGHLFWLNDNPTTTDPCLMRHDRDREIVYVPQKIDIYHVQNQY
;
A
#
# COMPACT_ATOMS: atom_id res chain seq x y z
N GLY A 1 -2.72 19.33 5.96
CA GLY A 1 -3.13 18.13 5.28
C GLY A 1 -2.37 17.91 3.99
N THR A 2 -2.40 16.70 3.52
CA THR A 2 -1.72 16.30 2.29
C THR A 2 -2.76 16.05 1.21
N ASN A 3 -2.59 16.69 0.05
CA ASN A 3 -3.43 16.45 -1.11
C ASN A 3 -2.76 15.45 -2.04
N ILE A 4 -3.44 14.33 -2.28
CA ILE A 4 -2.99 13.33 -3.23
C ILE A 4 -4.03 13.20 -4.32
N THR A 5 -3.57 13.29 -5.55
CA THR A 5 -4.41 13.07 -6.72
C THR A 5 -3.89 11.87 -7.50
N THR A 6 -4.80 11.16 -8.14
CA THR A 6 -4.45 10.05 -9.02
C THR A 6 -4.81 10.40 -10.46
N THR A 7 -4.03 9.87 -11.39
CA THR A 7 -4.30 10.03 -12.83
C THR A 7 -4.08 8.69 -13.52
N THR A 8 -4.83 8.44 -14.57
CA THR A 8 -4.67 7.28 -15.42
C THR A 8 -3.94 7.62 -16.73
N SER A 9 -3.59 8.88 -16.93
CA SER A 9 -2.89 9.37 -18.13
C SER A 9 -1.72 10.27 -17.74
N GLY A 10 -0.76 10.40 -18.64
CA GLY A 10 0.44 11.18 -18.41
C GLY A 10 1.54 10.38 -17.70
N SER A 11 2.58 11.08 -17.24
CA SER A 11 3.70 10.48 -16.53
C SER A 11 3.72 10.93 -15.08
N SER A 12 4.08 10.01 -14.19
CA SER A 12 4.24 10.28 -12.77
C SER A 12 5.49 9.55 -12.26
N SER A 13 6.16 10.14 -11.28
CA SER A 13 7.26 9.49 -10.58
C SER A 13 6.77 8.40 -9.59
N HIS A 14 5.48 8.39 -9.29
CA HIS A 14 4.84 7.34 -8.50
C HIS A 14 3.89 6.56 -9.40
N THR A 15 4.17 5.27 -9.59
CA THR A 15 3.42 4.43 -10.53
C THR A 15 2.85 3.21 -9.83
N LEU A 16 1.71 2.73 -10.33
CA LEU A 16 1.11 1.47 -9.92
C LEU A 16 0.92 0.60 -11.16
N THR A 17 1.43 -0.63 -11.10
CA THR A 17 1.28 -1.62 -12.17
C THR A 17 0.65 -2.89 -11.62
N VAL A 18 -0.12 -3.56 -12.48
CA VAL A 18 -0.78 -4.82 -12.15
C VAL A 18 -0.34 -5.83 -13.21
N ASP A 19 0.37 -6.88 -12.78
CA ASP A 19 0.91 -7.89 -13.70
C ASP A 19 1.09 -9.22 -12.98
N ALA A 20 1.40 -10.26 -13.74
CA ALA A 20 1.68 -11.58 -13.20
C ALA A 20 3.17 -11.71 -12.88
N TYR A 21 3.46 -12.10 -11.64
CA TYR A 21 4.81 -12.41 -11.17
C TYR A 21 4.79 -13.81 -10.55
N PRO A 22 4.73 -14.87 -11.37
CA PRO A 22 4.44 -16.21 -10.88
C PRO A 22 5.55 -16.83 -10.03
N THR A 23 6.77 -16.31 -10.10
CA THR A 23 7.89 -16.77 -9.27
C THR A 23 7.96 -16.06 -7.92
N GLN A 24 7.11 -15.06 -7.68
CA GLN A 24 7.07 -14.31 -6.44
C GLN A 24 5.90 -14.75 -5.57
N THR A 25 6.07 -14.61 -4.26
CA THR A 25 5.04 -15.02 -3.29
C THR A 25 4.28 -13.84 -2.68
N TRP A 26 4.73 -12.63 -2.88
CA TRP A 26 4.05 -11.45 -2.35
C TRP A 26 2.79 -11.11 -3.16
N TYR A 27 1.81 -10.51 -2.51
CA TYR A 27 0.57 -10.01 -3.13
C TYR A 27 0.79 -8.66 -3.79
N GLY A 28 1.49 -7.77 -3.11
CA GLY A 28 1.86 -6.45 -3.58
C GLY A 28 3.24 -6.08 -3.05
N LEU A 29 3.84 -5.11 -3.71
CA LEU A 29 5.19 -4.63 -3.35
C LEU A 29 5.30 -3.15 -3.69
N MET A 30 5.75 -2.35 -2.73
CA MET A 30 6.12 -0.96 -2.95
C MET A 30 7.64 -0.82 -2.90
N THR A 31 8.20 -0.26 -3.95
CA THR A 31 9.64 0.02 -4.04
C THR A 31 9.84 1.53 -4.06
N PRO A 32 10.45 2.10 -3.02
CA PRO A 32 10.68 3.54 -2.94
C PRO A 32 11.98 3.95 -3.60
N THR A 33 12.00 5.18 -4.11
CA THR A 33 13.23 5.92 -4.42
C THR A 33 13.29 7.12 -3.51
N VAL A 34 14.36 7.23 -2.74
CA VAL A 34 14.50 8.21 -1.66
C VAL A 34 15.72 9.09 -1.91
N SER A 35 15.56 10.38 -1.68
CA SER A 35 16.66 11.35 -1.63
C SER A 35 16.64 12.02 -0.25
N GLY A 36 17.64 11.73 0.58
CA GLY A 36 17.63 12.14 1.99
C GLY A 36 16.45 11.50 2.72
N SER A 37 15.56 12.32 3.29
CA SER A 37 14.33 11.88 3.95
C SER A 37 13.09 12.05 3.06
N THR A 38 13.27 12.39 1.78
CA THR A 38 12.18 12.67 0.85
C THR A 38 11.97 11.51 -0.10
N LEU A 39 10.73 11.05 -0.19
CA LEU A 39 10.31 10.08 -1.19
C LEU A 39 10.14 10.79 -2.54
N THR A 40 11.02 10.50 -3.49
CA THR A 40 11.02 11.17 -4.81
C THR A 40 10.30 10.40 -5.88
N ALA A 41 10.25 9.08 -5.75
CA ALA A 41 9.56 8.19 -6.68
C ALA A 41 9.17 6.91 -5.99
N SER A 42 8.23 6.18 -6.56
CA SER A 42 7.87 4.85 -6.07
C SER A 42 7.23 4.02 -7.18
N THR A 43 7.37 2.71 -7.04
CA THR A 43 6.65 1.75 -7.86
C THR A 43 5.84 0.85 -6.94
N ILE A 44 4.53 0.76 -7.17
CA ILE A 44 3.66 -0.23 -6.53
C ILE A 44 3.35 -1.29 -7.58
N GLN A 45 3.60 -2.55 -7.24
CA GLN A 45 3.33 -3.69 -8.10
C GLN A 45 2.32 -4.60 -7.42
N ILE A 46 1.28 -4.98 -8.13
CA ILE A 46 0.27 -5.94 -7.67
C ILE A 46 0.44 -7.21 -8.46
N ASN A 47 0.62 -8.32 -7.75
CA ASN A 47 0.88 -9.62 -8.33
C ASN A 47 -0.42 -10.39 -8.58
N THR A 48 -0.85 -10.46 -9.83
CA THR A 48 -2.08 -11.17 -10.19
C THR A 48 -1.97 -12.69 -10.04
N SER A 49 -0.76 -13.21 -9.90
CA SER A 49 -0.53 -14.65 -9.67
C SER A 49 -0.85 -15.08 -8.24
N THR A 50 -0.84 -14.16 -7.28
CA THR A 50 -1.00 -14.47 -5.85
C THR A 50 -2.17 -13.74 -5.20
N VAL A 51 -2.51 -12.54 -5.69
CA VAL A 51 -3.58 -11.74 -5.09
C VAL A 51 -4.92 -12.46 -5.26
N GLY A 52 -5.75 -12.43 -4.21
CA GLY A 52 -7.07 -13.04 -4.24
C GLY A 52 -7.99 -12.45 -5.30
N SER A 53 -9.03 -13.19 -5.66
CA SER A 53 -9.94 -12.83 -6.75
C SER A 53 -11.00 -11.79 -6.34
N THR A 54 -11.22 -11.58 -5.05
CA THR A 54 -12.24 -10.64 -4.58
C THR A 54 -11.78 -9.19 -4.72
N THR A 55 -12.73 -8.30 -4.94
CA THR A 55 -12.47 -6.86 -4.98
C THR A 55 -11.87 -6.36 -3.65
N GLU A 56 -12.40 -6.85 -2.52
CA GLU A 56 -11.93 -6.51 -1.19
C GLU A 56 -10.46 -6.89 -0.98
N PHE A 57 -10.06 -8.10 -1.39
CA PHE A 57 -8.69 -8.55 -1.26
C PHE A 57 -7.73 -7.68 -2.07
N ARG A 58 -8.09 -7.37 -3.31
CA ARG A 58 -7.30 -6.52 -4.20
C ARG A 58 -7.21 -5.09 -3.66
N ARG A 59 -8.34 -4.56 -3.20
CA ARG A 59 -8.40 -3.23 -2.60
C ARG A 59 -7.52 -3.13 -1.35
N SER A 60 -7.59 -4.14 -0.49
CA SER A 60 -6.75 -4.21 0.71
C SER A 60 -5.27 -4.18 0.34
N THR A 61 -4.87 -4.96 -0.66
CA THR A 61 -3.47 -5.04 -1.09
C THR A 61 -2.98 -3.71 -1.66
N VAL A 62 -3.73 -3.10 -2.59
CA VAL A 62 -3.37 -1.81 -3.18
C VAL A 62 -3.26 -0.72 -2.11
N THR A 63 -4.25 -0.64 -1.23
CA THR A 63 -4.30 0.40 -0.20
C THR A 63 -3.18 0.23 0.83
N HIS A 64 -2.84 -1.01 1.16
CA HIS A 64 -1.69 -1.31 2.03
C HIS A 64 -0.38 -0.79 1.42
N GLU A 65 -0.12 -1.12 0.15
CA GLU A 65 1.10 -0.64 -0.52
C GLU A 65 1.12 0.88 -0.63
N MET A 66 -0.03 1.51 -0.84
CA MET A 66 -0.13 2.97 -0.81
C MET A 66 0.16 3.54 0.58
N GLY A 67 -0.10 2.80 1.65
CA GLY A 67 0.26 3.20 3.01
C GLY A 67 1.75 3.45 3.17
N HIS A 68 2.59 2.69 2.47
CA HIS A 68 4.04 2.89 2.49
C HIS A 68 4.47 4.23 1.87
N LEU A 69 3.64 4.84 1.01
CA LEU A 69 3.91 6.19 0.49
C LEU A 69 3.85 7.25 1.59
N PHE A 70 3.17 6.96 2.68
CA PHE A 70 3.08 7.80 3.86
C PHE A 70 4.07 7.40 4.95
N TRP A 71 5.07 6.60 4.62
CA TRP A 71 6.08 6.09 5.57
C TRP A 71 5.49 5.20 6.67
N LEU A 72 4.36 4.57 6.42
CA LEU A 72 3.83 3.56 7.33
C LEU A 72 4.60 2.25 7.14
N ASN A 73 4.98 1.63 8.24
CA ASN A 73 5.67 0.35 8.26
C ASN A 73 4.67 -0.81 8.32
N ASP A 74 5.14 -2.00 7.90
CA ASP A 74 4.41 -3.24 8.13
C ASP A 74 4.31 -3.58 9.62
N ASN A 75 3.24 -4.29 9.95
CA ASN A 75 3.06 -4.91 11.27
C ASN A 75 3.30 -3.95 12.44
N PRO A 76 2.54 -2.85 12.53
CA PRO A 76 2.65 -1.96 13.68
C PRO A 76 2.36 -2.73 14.98
N THR A 77 2.95 -2.26 16.08
CA THR A 77 2.82 -2.88 17.40
C THR A 77 1.45 -2.57 18.01
N THR A 78 0.40 -3.10 17.42
CA THR A 78 -0.98 -2.94 17.88
C THR A 78 -1.74 -4.25 17.70
N THR A 79 -2.74 -4.49 18.55
CA THR A 79 -3.70 -5.59 18.40
C THR A 79 -4.96 -5.14 17.67
N ASP A 80 -5.13 -3.84 17.43
CA ASP A 80 -6.30 -3.32 16.73
C ASP A 80 -6.28 -3.73 15.25
N PRO A 81 -7.46 -3.86 14.62
CA PRO A 81 -7.53 -4.04 13.18
C PRO A 81 -6.80 -2.92 12.46
N CYS A 82 -5.96 -3.26 11.51
CA CYS A 82 -5.05 -2.32 10.89
C CYS A 82 -4.72 -2.77 9.46
N LEU A 83 -4.80 -1.83 8.53
CA LEU A 83 -4.49 -2.10 7.13
C LEU A 83 -3.01 -2.48 6.93
N MET A 84 -2.13 -1.93 7.75
CA MET A 84 -0.69 -2.17 7.64
C MET A 84 -0.23 -3.47 8.32
N ARG A 85 -1.11 -4.25 8.89
CA ARG A 85 -0.76 -5.59 9.37
C ARG A 85 -0.73 -6.58 8.23
N HIS A 86 0.37 -7.31 8.13
CA HIS A 86 0.54 -8.33 7.09
C HIS A 86 -0.45 -9.49 7.24
N ASP A 87 -0.79 -9.87 8.47
CA ASP A 87 -1.64 -11.00 8.81
C ASP A 87 -3.15 -10.67 8.90
N ARG A 88 -3.55 -9.48 8.45
CA ARG A 88 -4.96 -9.11 8.42
C ARG A 88 -5.76 -9.96 7.45
N ASP A 89 -7.05 -10.11 7.70
CA ASP A 89 -7.98 -10.66 6.71
C ASP A 89 -8.27 -9.60 5.66
N ARG A 90 -7.77 -9.80 4.45
CA ARG A 90 -7.84 -8.82 3.35
C ARG A 90 -9.23 -8.66 2.77
N GLU A 91 -10.15 -9.57 3.08
CA GLU A 91 -11.56 -9.45 2.68
C GLU A 91 -12.39 -8.68 3.70
N ILE A 92 -11.86 -8.45 4.89
CA ILE A 92 -12.50 -7.70 5.97
C ILE A 92 -11.85 -6.32 6.15
N VAL A 93 -10.50 -6.27 6.17
CA VAL A 93 -9.75 -5.03 6.35
C VAL A 93 -9.20 -4.61 4.99
N TYR A 94 -9.93 -3.76 4.29
CA TYR A 94 -9.57 -3.30 2.95
C TYR A 94 -9.64 -1.77 2.79
N VAL A 95 -9.85 -1.05 3.88
CA VAL A 95 -9.76 0.40 3.96
C VAL A 95 -8.92 0.79 5.18
N PRO A 96 -8.36 2.01 5.22
CA PRO A 96 -7.63 2.46 6.39
C PRO A 96 -8.49 2.41 7.64
N GLN A 97 -7.93 1.86 8.71
CA GLN A 97 -8.56 1.79 10.01
C GLN A 97 -8.13 2.97 10.88
N LYS A 98 -8.74 3.15 12.04
CA LYS A 98 -8.44 4.28 12.93
C LYS A 98 -6.95 4.38 13.26
N ILE A 99 -6.30 3.25 13.48
CA ILE A 99 -4.87 3.24 13.84
C ILE A 99 -3.99 3.64 12.65
N ASP A 100 -4.37 3.26 11.44
CA ASP A 100 -3.65 3.67 10.23
C ASP A 100 -3.72 5.19 10.06
N ILE A 101 -4.93 5.75 10.22
CA ILE A 101 -5.17 7.19 10.12
C ILE A 101 -4.39 7.94 11.21
N TYR A 102 -4.40 7.43 12.43
CA TYR A 102 -3.65 7.98 13.54
C TYR A 102 -2.16 8.06 13.24
N HIS A 103 -1.59 7.00 12.68
CA HIS A 103 -0.18 6.97 12.32
C HIS A 103 0.17 8.00 11.24
N VAL A 104 -0.68 8.16 10.22
CA VAL A 104 -0.47 9.20 9.20
C VAL A 104 -0.55 10.59 9.82
N GLN A 105 -1.55 10.85 10.66
CA GLN A 105 -1.71 12.14 11.31
C GLN A 105 -0.52 12.50 12.21
N ASN A 106 0.08 11.52 12.88
CA ASN A 106 1.25 11.74 13.71
C ASN A 106 2.54 11.89 12.90
N GLN A 107 2.57 11.40 11.66
CA GLN A 107 3.70 11.56 10.76
C GLN A 107 3.74 12.96 10.15
N TYR A 108 2.58 13.55 9.93
CA TYR A 108 2.38 14.82 9.23
C TYR A 108 1.47 15.75 10.05
#